data_077c9136204c923272ea5a0c36db39bb
#
_entry.id   077c9136204c923272ea5a0c36db39bb
#
_cell.length_a   1.000
_cell.length_b   1.000
_cell.length_c   1.000
_cell.angle_alpha   90.00
_cell.angle_beta   90.00
_cell.angle_gamma   90.00
#
_symmetry.space_group_name_H-M   'P 1'
#
loop_
_entity.id
_entity.type
_entity.pdbx_description
1 polymer ?
#
loop_
_entity_poly.entity_id
_entity_poly.type
_entity_poly.pdbx_seq_one_letter_code
_entity_poly.pdbx_strand_id
1 'polypeptide(L)'
;MSQQTVLITSATGRIGKELVARLACNDAIRVRACYFSVDKADQLKRLGADEVVHFDLSNADTWAAALDGVSAVYSASLDPMLEGHLAFCKELGRRKADIKHVVRVSCMGADTNTASYEADTHASRAGASIPLMLQHYWWGEKALIDEGLAVTALRNNFFMNHLLKTDCASIAAEGWFSNPLGDMRNSFVATRDIAEAAEVVLTEGPERHGNKFYDITGPVPQSMSEIAADLGRAMEKEIEYRAQSMVDFENDFGSTRAEFFEYLTNGFYTRASPDFYNLTGHKPTSYFDYLTTQGASGETGLEELWQGNLWKKGQDAMKDAVETSAS
;
A
#
# COMPACT_ATOMS: atom_id res chain seq x y z
N MET A 1 -20.45 21.30 -15.32
CA MET A 1 -20.65 19.92 -14.84
C MET A 1 -20.37 19.94 -13.34
N SER A 2 -21.12 19.21 -12.50
CA SER A 2 -20.79 19.10 -11.09
C SER A 2 -19.46 18.37 -10.92
N GLN A 3 -18.59 18.86 -10.04
CA GLN A 3 -17.35 18.17 -9.68
C GLN A 3 -17.66 16.79 -9.11
N GLN A 4 -16.83 15.80 -9.44
CA GLN A 4 -16.86 14.48 -8.82
C GLN A 4 -16.22 14.55 -7.42
N THR A 5 -16.96 14.18 -6.38
CA THR A 5 -16.36 14.09 -5.04
C THR A 5 -15.74 12.71 -4.84
N VAL A 6 -14.43 12.68 -4.60
CA VAL A 6 -13.65 11.47 -4.33
C VAL A 6 -13.28 11.41 -2.85
N LEU A 7 -13.73 10.37 -2.16
CA LEU A 7 -13.30 10.07 -0.80
C LEU A 7 -12.00 9.27 -0.84
N ILE A 8 -10.97 9.74 -0.15
CA ILE A 8 -9.70 9.02 0.00
C ILE A 8 -9.62 8.51 1.45
N THR A 9 -9.83 7.21 1.64
CA THR A 9 -9.71 6.61 2.96
C THR A 9 -8.28 6.59 3.51
N SER A 10 -7.56 6.16 4.17
CA SER A 10 -6.12 6.19 4.50
C SER A 10 -5.31 7.34 3.85
N ALA A 11 -5.91 8.56 3.74
CA ALA A 11 -5.30 9.69 3.06
C ALA A 11 -3.98 10.18 3.71
N THR A 12 -3.78 9.89 4.99
CA THR A 12 -2.53 10.22 5.72
C THR A 12 -1.40 9.21 5.48
N GLY A 13 -1.69 8.08 4.82
CA GLY A 13 -0.70 7.10 4.40
C GLY A 13 0.14 7.57 3.19
N ARG A 14 1.21 6.85 2.86
CA ARG A 14 2.11 7.22 1.76
C ARG A 14 1.41 7.34 0.41
N ILE A 15 0.66 6.32 0.01
CA ILE A 15 -0.11 6.35 -1.25
C ILE A 15 -1.20 7.44 -1.15
N GLY A 16 -1.89 7.52 -0.02
CA GLY A 16 -2.97 8.50 0.19
C GLY A 16 -2.51 9.96 0.06
N LYS A 17 -1.36 10.33 0.64
CA LYS A 17 -0.78 11.67 0.50
C LYS A 17 -0.45 12.02 -0.95
N GLU A 18 0.19 11.11 -1.66
CA GLU A 18 0.48 11.25 -3.09
C GLU A 18 -0.80 11.43 -3.90
N LEU A 19 -1.81 10.61 -3.65
CA LEU A 19 -3.09 10.66 -4.35
C LEU A 19 -3.85 11.98 -4.06
N VAL A 20 -3.85 12.46 -2.82
CA VAL A 20 -4.44 13.75 -2.47
C VAL A 20 -3.77 14.86 -3.26
N ALA A 21 -2.43 14.93 -3.27
CA ALA A 21 -1.68 15.97 -3.97
C ALA A 21 -1.91 15.94 -5.49
N ARG A 22 -2.01 14.74 -6.09
CA ARG A 22 -2.27 14.55 -7.53
C ARG A 22 -3.68 14.98 -7.91
N LEU A 23 -4.69 14.47 -7.21
CA LEU A 23 -6.09 14.79 -7.51
C LEU A 23 -6.44 16.25 -7.25
N ALA A 24 -5.78 16.91 -6.30
CA ALA A 24 -5.95 18.33 -6.02
C ALA A 24 -5.55 19.24 -7.21
N CYS A 25 -4.79 18.72 -8.17
CA CYS A 25 -4.46 19.44 -9.41
C CYS A 25 -5.53 19.31 -10.50
N ASN A 26 -6.61 18.57 -10.27
CA ASN A 26 -7.67 18.31 -11.23
C ASN A 26 -8.97 19.03 -10.85
N ASP A 27 -9.27 20.14 -11.52
CA ASP A 27 -10.45 20.99 -11.25
C ASP A 27 -11.81 20.24 -11.39
N ALA A 28 -11.84 19.08 -12.05
CA ALA A 28 -13.04 18.26 -12.17
C ALA A 28 -13.33 17.40 -10.94
N ILE A 29 -12.35 17.30 -10.02
CA ILE A 29 -12.42 16.45 -8.83
C ILE A 29 -12.43 17.32 -7.58
N ARG A 30 -13.32 16.99 -6.64
CA ARG A 30 -13.33 17.49 -5.27
C ARG A 30 -12.75 16.42 -4.36
N VAL A 31 -11.63 16.71 -3.74
CA VAL A 31 -10.90 15.77 -2.87
C VAL A 31 -11.39 15.86 -1.44
N ARG A 32 -12.03 14.79 -0.95
CA ARG A 32 -12.33 14.62 0.47
C ARG A 32 -11.35 13.60 1.09
N ALA A 33 -10.45 14.11 1.91
CA ALA A 33 -9.37 13.32 2.51
C ALA A 33 -9.70 12.91 3.96
N CYS A 34 -9.60 11.61 4.26
CA CYS A 34 -9.85 11.06 5.58
C CYS A 34 -8.64 11.17 6.49
N TYR A 35 -8.86 11.54 7.76
CA TYR A 35 -7.88 11.44 8.83
C TYR A 35 -8.44 10.63 10.00
N PHE A 36 -7.56 9.92 10.70
CA PHE A 36 -7.86 9.26 11.97
C PHE A 36 -7.45 10.17 13.14
N SER A 37 -6.22 10.68 13.12
CA SER A 37 -5.69 11.60 14.13
C SER A 37 -5.82 13.03 13.66
N VAL A 38 -6.38 13.90 14.51
CA VAL A 38 -6.70 15.29 14.18
C VAL A 38 -5.47 16.13 13.81
N ASP A 39 -4.31 15.82 14.38
CA ASP A 39 -3.02 16.45 14.06
C ASP A 39 -2.60 16.29 12.59
N LYS A 40 -3.19 15.34 11.87
CA LYS A 40 -2.92 15.09 10.45
C LYS A 40 -3.82 15.90 9.49
N ALA A 41 -4.91 16.47 9.98
CA ALA A 41 -5.86 17.18 9.13
C ALA A 41 -5.22 18.36 8.36
N ASP A 42 -4.37 19.15 9.03
CA ASP A 42 -3.70 20.30 8.39
C ASP A 42 -2.66 19.87 7.34
N GLN A 43 -2.06 18.71 7.49
CA GLN A 43 -1.18 18.14 6.46
C GLN A 43 -1.96 17.87 5.17
N LEU A 44 -3.15 17.28 5.28
CA LEU A 44 -3.99 16.97 4.12
C LEU A 44 -4.49 18.24 3.41
N LYS A 45 -4.84 19.27 4.17
CA LYS A 45 -5.18 20.59 3.60
C LYS A 45 -4.01 21.21 2.84
N ARG A 46 -2.78 21.15 3.37
CA ARG A 46 -1.58 21.63 2.68
C ARG A 46 -1.29 20.87 1.39
N LEU A 47 -1.69 19.60 1.29
CA LEU A 47 -1.59 18.80 0.07
C LEU A 47 -2.69 19.12 -0.95
N GLY A 48 -3.62 20.03 -0.62
CA GLY A 48 -4.66 20.50 -1.53
C GLY A 48 -6.01 19.80 -1.39
N ALA A 49 -6.25 19.04 -0.29
CA ALA A 49 -7.58 18.48 -0.06
C ALA A 49 -8.62 19.61 0.12
N ASP A 50 -9.73 19.56 -0.64
CA ASP A 50 -10.84 20.50 -0.53
C ASP A 50 -11.57 20.35 0.79
N GLU A 51 -11.69 19.11 1.26
CA GLU A 51 -12.31 18.75 2.53
C GLU A 51 -11.46 17.74 3.27
N VAL A 52 -11.47 17.84 4.59
CA VAL A 52 -10.88 16.85 5.49
C VAL A 52 -11.95 16.36 6.46
N VAL A 53 -12.04 15.06 6.66
CA VAL A 53 -13.08 14.43 7.47
C VAL A 53 -12.49 13.38 8.39
N HIS A 54 -12.97 13.33 9.63
CA HIS A 54 -12.63 12.25 10.54
C HIS A 54 -13.25 10.94 10.04
N PHE A 55 -12.44 9.91 9.95
CA PHE A 55 -12.90 8.59 9.50
C PHE A 55 -12.16 7.49 10.25
N ASP A 56 -12.93 6.60 10.84
CA ASP A 56 -12.45 5.40 11.51
C ASP A 56 -13.18 4.17 10.94
N LEU A 57 -12.43 3.27 10.34
CA LEU A 57 -12.97 2.05 9.73
C LEU A 57 -13.64 1.12 10.76
N SER A 58 -13.26 1.21 12.04
CA SER A 58 -13.85 0.45 13.14
C SER A 58 -15.07 1.13 13.78
N ASN A 59 -15.39 2.38 13.39
CA ASN A 59 -16.47 3.17 13.96
C ASN A 59 -17.45 3.68 12.88
N ALA A 60 -18.57 3.00 12.71
CA ALA A 60 -19.56 3.31 11.71
C ALA A 60 -20.20 4.71 11.85
N ASP A 61 -20.19 5.31 13.03
CA ASP A 61 -20.72 6.66 13.24
C ASP A 61 -19.97 7.72 12.45
N THR A 62 -18.72 7.45 12.08
CA THR A 62 -17.90 8.35 11.28
C THR A 62 -18.19 8.28 9.78
N TRP A 63 -18.85 7.24 9.30
CA TRP A 63 -18.97 6.97 7.87
C TRP A 63 -19.98 7.87 7.16
N ALA A 64 -21.08 8.21 7.83
CA ALA A 64 -22.15 8.99 7.22
C ALA A 64 -21.66 10.35 6.72
N ALA A 65 -20.92 11.09 7.56
CA ALA A 65 -20.34 12.37 7.19
C ALA A 65 -19.25 12.26 6.11
N ALA A 66 -18.45 11.18 6.16
CA ALA A 66 -17.41 10.93 5.16
C ALA A 66 -18.00 10.65 3.77
N LEU A 67 -19.14 9.94 3.69
CA LEU A 67 -19.78 9.50 2.45
C LEU A 67 -20.81 10.47 1.87
N ASP A 68 -21.14 11.56 2.55
CA ASP A 68 -22.14 12.52 2.08
C ASP A 68 -21.72 13.18 0.76
N GLY A 69 -22.52 13.01 -0.30
CA GLY A 69 -22.23 13.55 -1.64
C GLY A 69 -21.03 12.94 -2.36
N VAL A 70 -20.48 11.82 -1.86
CA VAL A 70 -19.36 11.11 -2.50
C VAL A 70 -19.85 10.28 -3.67
N SER A 71 -19.13 10.34 -4.80
CA SER A 71 -19.41 9.55 -6.00
C SER A 71 -18.34 8.51 -6.34
N ALA A 72 -17.13 8.66 -5.81
CA ALA A 72 -16.08 7.64 -5.94
C ALA A 72 -15.27 7.52 -4.64
N VAL A 73 -14.75 6.33 -4.39
CA VAL A 73 -13.98 6.01 -3.17
C VAL A 73 -12.65 5.36 -3.53
N TYR A 74 -11.55 5.94 -3.05
CA TYR A 74 -10.28 5.23 -2.94
C TYR A 74 -10.25 4.50 -1.60
N SER A 75 -10.29 3.17 -1.67
CA SER A 75 -10.39 2.30 -0.50
C SER A 75 -9.06 1.61 -0.21
N ALA A 76 -8.49 1.92 0.96
CA ALA A 76 -7.34 1.22 1.50
C ALA A 76 -7.62 0.83 2.95
N SER A 77 -7.25 -0.38 3.35
CA SER A 77 -7.34 -0.87 4.73
C SER A 77 -6.10 -1.65 5.08
N LEU A 78 -5.74 -1.63 6.36
CA LEU A 78 -4.68 -2.49 6.91
C LEU A 78 -5.27 -3.86 7.28
N ASP A 79 -4.45 -4.89 7.25
CA ASP A 79 -4.86 -6.27 7.52
C ASP A 79 -5.62 -6.47 8.85
N PRO A 80 -5.21 -5.85 9.98
CA PRO A 80 -5.94 -5.99 11.25
C PRO A 80 -7.37 -5.41 11.22
N MET A 81 -7.71 -4.65 10.16
CA MET A 81 -9.00 -3.94 10.04
C MET A 81 -9.99 -4.64 9.11
N LEU A 82 -9.80 -5.91 8.80
CA LEU A 82 -10.64 -6.63 7.83
C LEU A 82 -12.13 -6.56 8.19
N GLU A 83 -12.51 -6.83 9.44
CA GLU A 83 -13.94 -6.81 9.85
C GLU A 83 -14.57 -5.43 9.62
N GLY A 84 -13.87 -4.36 10.03
CA GLY A 84 -14.30 -2.99 9.76
C GLY A 84 -14.42 -2.70 8.28
N HIS A 85 -13.46 -3.20 7.48
CA HIS A 85 -13.49 -3.04 6.03
C HIS A 85 -14.69 -3.77 5.40
N LEU A 86 -14.96 -5.01 5.79
CA LEU A 86 -16.13 -5.76 5.31
C LEU A 86 -17.46 -5.10 5.66
N ALA A 87 -17.54 -4.52 6.87
CA ALA A 87 -18.70 -3.73 7.28
C ALA A 87 -18.85 -2.44 6.45
N PHE A 88 -17.73 -1.76 6.18
CA PHE A 88 -17.72 -0.57 5.32
C PHE A 88 -18.10 -0.89 3.86
N CYS A 89 -17.68 -2.04 3.32
CA CYS A 89 -18.11 -2.50 1.99
C CYS A 89 -19.64 -2.60 1.89
N LYS A 90 -20.30 -3.15 2.93
CA LYS A 90 -21.78 -3.22 3.00
C LYS A 90 -22.40 -1.82 3.00
N GLU A 91 -21.82 -0.85 3.71
CA GLU A 91 -22.29 0.53 3.70
C GLU A 91 -22.14 1.19 2.32
N LEU A 92 -21.01 0.95 1.63
CA LEU A 92 -20.84 1.39 0.24
C LEU A 92 -21.89 0.77 -0.68
N GLY A 93 -22.20 -0.53 -0.50
CA GLY A 93 -23.25 -1.23 -1.24
C GLY A 93 -24.64 -0.62 -1.06
N ARG A 94 -25.00 -0.20 0.17
CA ARG A 94 -26.27 0.52 0.43
C ARG A 94 -26.36 1.85 -0.32
N ARG A 95 -25.20 2.48 -0.61
CA ARG A 95 -25.08 3.77 -1.30
C ARG A 95 -24.68 3.65 -2.78
N LYS A 96 -24.77 2.46 -3.38
CA LYS A 96 -24.37 2.23 -4.77
C LYS A 96 -25.12 3.05 -5.83
N ALA A 97 -26.26 3.64 -5.45
CA ALA A 97 -26.94 4.60 -6.31
C ALA A 97 -26.15 5.90 -6.49
N ASP A 98 -25.38 6.30 -5.48
CA ASP A 98 -24.57 7.52 -5.47
C ASP A 98 -23.10 7.19 -5.76
N ILE A 99 -22.55 6.15 -5.13
CA ILE A 99 -21.15 5.72 -5.29
C ILE A 99 -21.02 4.92 -6.59
N LYS A 100 -20.42 5.53 -7.60
CA LYS A 100 -20.30 4.97 -8.95
C LYS A 100 -19.04 4.14 -9.14
N HIS A 101 -17.99 4.37 -8.34
CA HIS A 101 -16.69 3.75 -8.51
C HIS A 101 -15.98 3.54 -7.18
N VAL A 102 -15.39 2.36 -6.98
CA VAL A 102 -14.49 2.08 -5.86
C VAL A 102 -13.15 1.60 -6.40
N VAL A 103 -12.09 2.36 -6.14
CA VAL A 103 -10.71 1.97 -6.46
C VAL A 103 -10.08 1.40 -5.21
N ARG A 104 -9.76 0.11 -5.23
CA ARG A 104 -9.25 -0.64 -4.09
C ARG A 104 -7.76 -0.87 -4.18
N VAL A 105 -7.02 -0.52 -3.13
CA VAL A 105 -5.64 -1.02 -2.95
C VAL A 105 -5.69 -2.51 -2.63
N SER A 106 -5.01 -3.29 -3.45
CA SER A 106 -4.93 -4.73 -3.31
C SER A 106 -3.50 -5.23 -3.49
N CYS A 107 -3.31 -6.53 -3.59
CA CYS A 107 -2.01 -7.15 -3.70
C CYS A 107 -1.99 -8.16 -4.85
N MET A 108 -0.88 -8.23 -5.56
CA MET A 108 -0.66 -9.27 -6.57
C MET A 108 -0.83 -10.64 -5.93
N GLY A 109 -1.58 -11.50 -6.60
CA GLY A 109 -1.90 -12.83 -6.09
C GLY A 109 -3.13 -12.92 -5.19
N ALA A 110 -3.81 -11.82 -4.88
CA ALA A 110 -5.06 -11.84 -4.12
C ALA A 110 -6.10 -12.81 -4.75
N ASP A 111 -6.25 -12.78 -6.08
CA ASP A 111 -7.17 -13.64 -6.85
C ASP A 111 -6.80 -15.13 -6.88
N THR A 112 -5.66 -15.50 -6.32
CA THR A 112 -5.24 -16.89 -6.21
C THR A 112 -5.86 -17.61 -5.02
N ASN A 113 -6.43 -16.83 -4.09
CA ASN A 113 -7.22 -17.34 -3.00
C ASN A 113 -8.62 -17.68 -3.49
N THR A 114 -8.90 -18.96 -3.71
CA THR A 114 -10.23 -19.45 -4.11
C THR A 114 -11.10 -19.86 -2.93
N ALA A 115 -10.58 -19.76 -1.72
CA ALA A 115 -11.30 -20.16 -0.52
C ALA A 115 -12.30 -19.10 -0.10
N SER A 116 -13.45 -19.52 0.46
CA SER A 116 -14.42 -18.61 1.05
C SER A 116 -13.87 -18.00 2.34
N TYR A 117 -14.40 -16.82 2.73
CA TYR A 117 -14.05 -16.17 3.99
C TYR A 117 -14.24 -17.09 5.22
N GLU A 118 -15.18 -18.03 5.14
CA GLU A 118 -15.52 -18.97 6.23
C GLU A 118 -14.66 -20.23 6.23
N ALA A 119 -13.92 -20.48 5.17
CA ALA A 119 -13.00 -21.61 5.10
C ALA A 119 -11.68 -21.24 5.77
N ASP A 120 -11.16 -22.16 6.59
CA ASP A 120 -9.79 -22.08 7.11
C ASP A 120 -8.83 -22.18 5.91
N THR A 121 -8.40 -21.00 5.46
CA THR A 121 -7.97 -20.82 4.09
C THR A 121 -6.49 -20.58 3.97
N HIS A 122 -5.73 -21.59 4.23
CA HIS A 122 -4.41 -21.72 3.62
C HIS A 122 -4.56 -22.36 2.23
N ALA A 123 -5.17 -21.64 1.29
CA ALA A 123 -5.18 -22.08 -0.09
C ALA A 123 -3.73 -22.09 -0.60
N SER A 124 -3.29 -23.20 -1.16
CA SER A 124 -1.97 -23.30 -1.74
C SER A 124 -1.99 -22.98 -3.23
N ARG A 125 -1.10 -22.11 -3.68
CA ARG A 125 -0.78 -21.95 -5.10
C ARG A 125 0.55 -22.67 -5.35
N ALA A 126 0.59 -23.59 -6.28
CA ALA A 126 1.80 -24.34 -6.61
C ALA A 126 2.50 -24.99 -5.40
N GLY A 127 1.75 -25.36 -4.36
CA GLY A 127 2.28 -25.99 -3.14
C GLY A 127 2.71 -25.02 -2.04
N ALA A 128 2.69 -23.70 -2.28
CA ALA A 128 2.95 -22.69 -1.24
C ALA A 128 1.64 -22.22 -0.59
N SER A 129 1.65 -22.06 0.73
CA SER A 129 0.55 -21.44 1.47
C SER A 129 0.43 -19.96 1.08
N ILE A 130 -0.80 -19.45 0.93
CA ILE A 130 -1.01 -18.02 0.70
C ILE A 130 -1.07 -17.33 2.05
N PRO A 131 -0.20 -16.34 2.32
CA PRO A 131 -0.21 -15.60 3.56
C PRO A 131 -1.58 -15.00 3.87
N LEU A 132 -1.97 -14.99 5.15
CA LEU A 132 -3.25 -14.45 5.62
C LEU A 132 -3.49 -13.02 5.13
N MET A 133 -2.43 -12.22 5.06
CA MET A 133 -2.49 -10.86 4.52
C MET A 133 -3.02 -10.81 3.08
N LEU A 134 -2.58 -11.73 2.20
CA LEU A 134 -3.07 -11.77 0.81
C LEU A 134 -4.53 -12.21 0.74
N GLN A 135 -4.95 -13.11 1.64
CA GLN A 135 -6.34 -13.50 1.76
C GLN A 135 -7.23 -12.31 2.14
N HIS A 136 -6.77 -11.44 3.05
CA HIS A 136 -7.48 -10.21 3.44
C HIS A 136 -7.72 -9.28 2.26
N TYR A 137 -6.75 -9.15 1.34
CA TYR A 137 -6.92 -8.35 0.13
C TYR A 137 -8.00 -8.93 -0.78
N TRP A 138 -8.00 -10.24 -0.98
CA TRP A 138 -9.03 -10.92 -1.78
C TRP A 138 -10.44 -10.77 -1.17
N TRP A 139 -10.58 -11.01 0.13
CA TRP A 139 -11.88 -10.85 0.78
C TRP A 139 -12.38 -9.41 0.72
N GLY A 140 -11.50 -8.44 0.80
CA GLY A 140 -11.84 -7.03 0.62
C GLY A 140 -12.28 -6.68 -0.81
N GLU A 141 -11.62 -7.24 -1.85
CA GLU A 141 -12.07 -7.12 -3.24
C GLU A 141 -13.45 -7.76 -3.42
N LYS A 142 -13.57 -9.01 -3.00
CA LYS A 142 -14.80 -9.79 -3.14
C LYS A 142 -15.99 -9.14 -2.45
N ALA A 143 -15.83 -8.63 -1.26
CA ALA A 143 -16.89 -7.96 -0.53
C ALA A 143 -17.46 -6.76 -1.30
N LEU A 144 -16.61 -5.94 -1.93
CA LEU A 144 -17.06 -4.82 -2.77
C LEU A 144 -17.81 -5.30 -4.02
N ILE A 145 -17.31 -6.36 -4.66
CA ILE A 145 -17.91 -6.96 -5.86
C ILE A 145 -19.30 -7.55 -5.52
N ASP A 146 -19.40 -8.29 -4.43
CA ASP A 146 -20.64 -8.93 -3.98
C ASP A 146 -21.75 -7.90 -3.65
N GLU A 147 -21.38 -6.69 -3.23
CA GLU A 147 -22.32 -5.58 -3.04
C GLU A 147 -22.78 -4.94 -4.38
N GLY A 148 -22.23 -5.37 -5.51
CA GLY A 148 -22.59 -4.90 -6.84
C GLY A 148 -22.06 -3.51 -7.17
N LEU A 149 -20.91 -3.15 -6.61
CA LEU A 149 -20.16 -1.92 -6.90
C LEU A 149 -19.29 -2.10 -8.16
N ALA A 150 -19.07 -1.01 -8.90
CA ALA A 150 -18.03 -1.00 -9.93
C ALA A 150 -16.66 -0.86 -9.26
N VAL A 151 -15.90 -1.95 -9.24
CA VAL A 151 -14.63 -2.04 -8.51
C VAL A 151 -13.46 -2.04 -9.48
N THR A 152 -12.44 -1.23 -9.18
CA THR A 152 -11.11 -1.40 -9.76
C THR A 152 -10.14 -1.78 -8.66
N ALA A 153 -9.48 -2.94 -8.77
CA ALA A 153 -8.44 -3.32 -7.83
C ALA A 153 -7.05 -3.04 -8.41
N LEU A 154 -6.25 -2.27 -7.70
CA LEU A 154 -4.84 -2.08 -7.97
C LEU A 154 -4.06 -3.13 -7.17
N ARG A 155 -3.70 -4.21 -7.82
CA ARG A 155 -2.97 -5.34 -7.26
C ARG A 155 -1.48 -5.07 -7.31
N ASN A 156 -0.99 -4.53 -6.23
CA ASN A 156 0.37 -4.02 -6.15
C ASN A 156 1.37 -5.13 -5.87
N ASN A 157 2.56 -5.02 -6.46
CA ASN A 157 3.74 -5.75 -6.02
C ASN A 157 4.22 -5.20 -4.67
N PHE A 158 5.21 -5.84 -4.05
CA PHE A 158 5.77 -5.41 -2.78
C PHE A 158 6.36 -4.00 -2.87
N PHE A 159 6.05 -3.17 -1.88
CA PHE A 159 6.41 -1.74 -1.92
C PHE A 159 7.89 -1.52 -1.66
N MET A 160 8.53 -0.64 -2.45
CA MET A 160 9.92 -0.27 -2.32
C MET A 160 10.28 0.20 -0.90
N ASN A 161 9.39 0.95 -0.26
CA ASN A 161 9.63 1.48 1.08
C ASN A 161 9.50 0.44 2.21
N HIS A 162 8.73 -0.63 2.01
CA HIS A 162 8.58 -1.66 3.03
C HIS A 162 9.81 -2.56 3.15
N LEU A 163 10.55 -2.72 2.07
CA LEU A 163 11.70 -3.60 2.00
C LEU A 163 12.76 -3.25 3.04
N LEU A 164 13.00 -1.95 3.22
CA LEU A 164 14.10 -1.44 4.07
C LEU A 164 13.62 -0.84 5.40
N LYS A 165 12.34 -0.94 5.69
CA LYS A 165 11.73 -0.29 6.87
C LYS A 165 12.37 -0.69 8.20
N THR A 166 12.92 -1.90 8.30
CA THR A 166 13.56 -2.41 9.52
C THR A 166 15.05 -2.12 9.58
N ASP A 167 15.67 -1.87 8.44
CA ASP A 167 17.12 -1.77 8.30
C ASP A 167 17.63 -0.33 8.16
N CYS A 168 16.74 0.68 8.26
CA CYS A 168 17.15 2.09 8.11
C CYS A 168 18.29 2.48 9.05
N ALA A 169 18.33 1.95 10.26
CA ALA A 169 19.35 2.28 11.25
C ALA A 169 20.72 1.70 10.86
N SER A 170 20.78 0.42 10.45
CA SER A 170 22.01 -0.23 10.03
C SER A 170 22.52 0.34 8.69
N ILE A 171 21.62 0.64 7.75
CA ILE A 171 21.96 1.34 6.51
C ILE A 171 22.61 2.69 6.81
N ALA A 172 22.01 3.49 7.69
CA ALA A 172 22.53 4.82 8.02
C ALA A 172 23.87 4.77 8.77
N ALA A 173 23.95 3.94 9.82
CA ALA A 173 25.13 3.90 10.70
C ALA A 173 26.25 3.05 10.12
N GLU A 174 25.94 1.88 9.58
CA GLU A 174 26.93 0.85 9.28
C GLU A 174 27.01 0.49 7.79
N GLY A 175 26.06 0.93 6.96
CA GLY A 175 26.08 0.71 5.51
C GLY A 175 25.68 -0.71 5.09
N TRP A 176 24.77 -1.36 5.80
CA TRP A 176 24.26 -2.68 5.40
C TRP A 176 22.79 -2.87 5.75
N PHE A 177 22.16 -3.83 5.08
CA PHE A 177 20.83 -4.34 5.43
C PHE A 177 20.77 -5.85 5.17
N SER A 178 19.79 -6.53 5.79
CA SER A 178 19.62 -7.96 5.67
C SER A 178 18.15 -8.38 5.54
N ASN A 179 17.92 -9.44 4.77
CA ASN A 179 16.64 -10.13 4.71
C ASN A 179 16.83 -11.51 4.05
N PRO A 180 15.82 -12.40 4.07
CA PRO A 180 15.96 -13.76 3.58
C PRO A 180 15.70 -13.93 2.06
N LEU A 181 15.63 -12.86 1.26
CA LEU A 181 15.33 -12.98 -0.18
C LEU A 181 16.52 -13.52 -1.00
N GLY A 182 17.75 -13.46 -0.48
CA GLY A 182 18.92 -13.97 -1.21
C GLY A 182 19.05 -13.35 -2.59
N ASP A 183 19.21 -14.21 -3.62
CA ASP A 183 19.33 -13.80 -5.03
C ASP A 183 17.98 -13.65 -5.74
N MET A 184 16.87 -13.79 -5.02
CA MET A 184 15.53 -13.62 -5.60
C MET A 184 15.35 -12.21 -6.14
N ARG A 185 14.71 -12.15 -7.30
CA ARG A 185 14.42 -10.88 -7.99
C ARG A 185 12.93 -10.59 -7.89
N ASN A 186 12.57 -9.38 -7.48
CA ASN A 186 11.19 -8.94 -7.40
C ASN A 186 11.01 -7.57 -8.05
N SER A 187 9.84 -7.34 -8.65
CA SER A 187 9.50 -6.08 -9.32
C SER A 187 8.84 -5.10 -8.34
N PHE A 188 9.62 -4.66 -7.34
CA PHE A 188 9.13 -3.75 -6.29
C PHE A 188 8.51 -2.49 -6.88
N VAL A 189 7.40 -2.03 -6.30
CA VAL A 189 6.62 -0.88 -6.78
C VAL A 189 6.79 0.34 -5.87
N ALA A 190 6.92 1.51 -6.46
CA ALA A 190 6.91 2.78 -5.75
C ALA A 190 5.46 3.15 -5.34
N THR A 191 5.28 3.65 -4.12
CA THR A 191 3.95 4.09 -3.64
C THR A 191 3.35 5.22 -4.46
N ARG A 192 4.20 6.06 -5.08
CA ARG A 192 3.79 7.14 -5.98
C ARG A 192 3.20 6.62 -7.30
N ASP A 193 3.68 5.49 -7.81
CA ASP A 193 3.15 4.87 -9.03
C ASP A 193 1.75 4.29 -8.76
N ILE A 194 1.53 3.73 -7.57
CA ILE A 194 0.20 3.26 -7.16
C ILE A 194 -0.78 4.43 -7.08
N ALA A 195 -0.34 5.57 -6.53
CA ALA A 195 -1.16 6.78 -6.45
C ALA A 195 -1.47 7.33 -7.84
N GLU A 196 -0.51 7.31 -8.77
CA GLU A 196 -0.71 7.74 -10.15
C GLU A 196 -1.68 6.83 -10.90
N ALA A 197 -1.53 5.52 -10.77
CA ALA A 197 -2.49 4.57 -11.34
C ALA A 197 -3.91 4.81 -10.77
N ALA A 198 -4.03 5.08 -9.45
CA ALA A 198 -5.30 5.41 -8.83
C ALA A 198 -5.88 6.73 -9.35
N GLU A 199 -5.05 7.76 -9.55
CA GLU A 199 -5.47 9.04 -10.15
C GLU A 199 -6.06 8.84 -11.53
N VAL A 200 -5.37 8.13 -12.42
CA VAL A 200 -5.86 7.83 -13.78
C VAL A 200 -7.19 7.12 -13.73
N VAL A 201 -7.28 6.06 -12.95
CA VAL A 201 -8.49 5.22 -12.83
C VAL A 201 -9.68 6.01 -12.27
N LEU A 202 -9.48 6.84 -11.23
CA LEU A 202 -10.52 7.68 -10.65
C LEU A 202 -10.97 8.79 -11.61
N THR A 203 -10.04 9.36 -12.36
CA THR A 203 -10.31 10.46 -13.30
C THR A 203 -11.06 9.96 -14.55
N GLU A 204 -10.66 8.82 -15.09
CA GLU A 204 -11.28 8.23 -16.28
C GLU A 204 -12.61 7.50 -15.99
N GLY A 205 -12.82 7.10 -14.75
CA GLY A 205 -14.09 6.64 -14.22
C GLY A 205 -14.44 5.17 -14.47
N PRO A 206 -15.61 4.74 -13.95
CA PRO A 206 -16.02 3.35 -13.92
C PRO A 206 -16.39 2.78 -15.30
N GLU A 207 -16.79 3.60 -16.26
CA GLU A 207 -17.09 3.16 -17.63
C GLU A 207 -15.88 2.54 -18.30
N ARG A 208 -14.69 3.07 -17.99
CA ARG A 208 -13.42 2.58 -18.54
C ARG A 208 -12.75 1.53 -17.65
N HIS A 209 -12.84 1.70 -16.33
CA HIS A 209 -12.05 0.94 -15.36
C HIS A 209 -12.87 0.07 -14.41
N GLY A 210 -14.19 0.19 -14.37
CA GLY A 210 -15.05 -0.61 -13.50
C GLY A 210 -14.88 -2.11 -13.76
N ASN A 211 -14.78 -2.89 -12.68
CA ASN A 211 -14.58 -4.34 -12.69
C ASN A 211 -13.29 -4.79 -13.41
N LYS A 212 -12.24 -3.97 -13.33
CA LYS A 212 -10.91 -4.29 -13.82
C LYS A 212 -9.90 -4.44 -12.68
N PHE A 213 -8.90 -5.26 -12.95
CA PHE A 213 -7.83 -5.59 -12.01
C PHE A 213 -6.50 -5.32 -12.70
N TYR A 214 -5.65 -4.51 -12.07
CA TYR A 214 -4.37 -4.10 -12.62
C TYR A 214 -3.23 -4.52 -11.70
N ASP A 215 -2.25 -5.25 -12.23
CA ASP A 215 -1.02 -5.59 -11.52
C ASP A 215 -0.04 -4.41 -11.61
N ILE A 216 0.13 -3.67 -10.52
CA ILE A 216 1.03 -2.51 -10.48
C ILE A 216 2.38 -2.94 -9.93
N THR A 217 3.40 -2.84 -10.77
CA THR A 217 4.76 -3.31 -10.48
C THR A 217 5.79 -2.24 -10.81
N GLY A 218 7.00 -2.41 -10.29
CA GLY A 218 8.16 -1.66 -10.78
C GLY A 218 8.55 -2.04 -12.21
N PRO A 219 9.51 -1.31 -12.80
CA PRO A 219 9.83 -1.44 -14.22
C PRO A 219 10.54 -2.76 -14.57
N VAL A 220 11.32 -3.29 -13.63
CA VAL A 220 12.12 -4.52 -13.80
C VAL A 220 12.28 -5.25 -12.47
N PRO A 221 12.44 -6.59 -12.50
CA PRO A 221 12.79 -7.33 -11.30
C PRO A 221 14.23 -7.00 -10.87
N GLN A 222 14.43 -6.68 -9.58
CA GLN A 222 15.73 -6.41 -8.98
C GLN A 222 16.03 -7.39 -7.84
N SER A 223 17.31 -7.76 -7.70
CA SER A 223 17.82 -8.47 -6.54
C SER A 223 18.14 -7.51 -5.39
N MET A 224 18.35 -8.03 -4.20
CA MET A 224 18.74 -7.23 -3.04
C MET A 224 20.12 -6.56 -3.23
N SER A 225 21.05 -7.22 -3.93
CA SER A 225 22.35 -6.63 -4.25
C SER A 225 22.24 -5.44 -5.23
N GLU A 226 21.32 -5.51 -6.20
CA GLU A 226 21.04 -4.36 -7.09
C GLU A 226 20.37 -3.21 -6.34
N ILE A 227 19.50 -3.50 -5.38
CA ILE A 227 18.90 -2.49 -4.50
C ILE A 227 19.94 -1.86 -3.58
N ALA A 228 20.89 -2.65 -3.05
CA ALA A 228 22.03 -2.12 -2.29
C ALA A 228 22.89 -1.16 -3.14
N ALA A 229 23.13 -1.50 -4.41
CA ALA A 229 23.84 -0.60 -5.33
C ALA A 229 23.08 0.70 -5.60
N ASP A 230 21.73 0.64 -5.77
CA ASP A 230 20.91 1.83 -5.96
C ASP A 230 20.90 2.73 -4.72
N LEU A 231 20.81 2.15 -3.53
CA LEU A 231 20.95 2.86 -2.25
C LEU A 231 22.32 3.51 -2.11
N GLY A 232 23.37 2.76 -2.43
CA GLY A 232 24.73 3.25 -2.37
C GLY A 232 24.96 4.47 -3.26
N ARG A 233 24.43 4.43 -4.48
CA ARG A 233 24.46 5.59 -5.41
C ARG A 233 23.66 6.78 -4.88
N ALA A 234 22.46 6.53 -4.33
CA ALA A 234 21.59 7.58 -3.83
C ALA A 234 22.12 8.24 -2.54
N MET A 235 22.86 7.49 -1.72
CA MET A 235 23.42 7.95 -0.44
C MET A 235 24.90 8.36 -0.54
N GLU A 236 25.53 8.18 -1.70
CA GLU A 236 26.98 8.36 -1.91
C GLU A 236 27.83 7.59 -0.88
N LYS A 237 27.40 6.37 -0.59
CA LYS A 237 27.98 5.50 0.45
C LYS A 237 27.99 4.05 -0.04
N GLU A 238 28.97 3.26 0.38
CA GLU A 238 28.94 1.81 0.16
C GLU A 238 27.86 1.17 1.02
N ILE A 239 26.95 0.43 0.38
CA ILE A 239 25.86 -0.31 1.04
C ILE A 239 25.97 -1.78 0.67
N GLU A 240 26.02 -2.65 1.68
CA GLU A 240 26.12 -4.08 1.55
C GLU A 240 24.76 -4.76 1.83
N TYR A 241 24.37 -5.69 0.97
CA TYR A 241 23.29 -6.63 1.29
C TYR A 241 23.87 -7.91 1.90
N ARG A 242 23.35 -8.32 3.05
CA ARG A 242 23.72 -9.55 3.77
C ARG A 242 22.50 -10.50 3.75
N ALA A 243 22.64 -11.64 3.10
CA ALA A 243 21.57 -12.64 3.11
C ALA A 243 21.42 -13.21 4.54
N GLN A 244 20.20 -13.25 5.02
CA GLN A 244 19.83 -13.81 6.32
C GLN A 244 19.09 -15.15 6.12
N SER A 245 19.24 -16.09 7.04
CA SER A 245 18.40 -17.30 6.99
C SER A 245 16.95 -16.96 7.34
N MET A 246 15.99 -17.73 6.80
CA MET A 246 14.58 -17.54 7.15
C MET A 246 14.32 -17.73 8.64
N VAL A 247 15.05 -18.67 9.27
CA VAL A 247 14.94 -18.95 10.72
C VAL A 247 15.41 -17.75 11.55
N ASP A 248 16.55 -17.16 11.20
CA ASP A 248 17.05 -15.98 11.91
C ASP A 248 16.12 -14.79 11.70
N PHE A 249 15.60 -14.63 10.48
CA PHE A 249 14.64 -13.57 10.17
C PHE A 249 13.32 -13.72 10.95
N GLU A 250 12.83 -14.96 11.12
CA GLU A 250 11.64 -15.22 11.91
C GLU A 250 11.89 -14.92 13.41
N ASN A 251 13.07 -15.28 13.93
CA ASN A 251 13.45 -14.96 15.30
C ASN A 251 13.51 -13.44 15.54
N ASP A 252 14.01 -12.68 14.57
CA ASP A 252 14.18 -11.22 14.68
C ASP A 252 12.86 -10.45 14.48
N PHE A 253 11.97 -10.93 13.58
CA PHE A 253 10.83 -10.16 13.09
C PHE A 253 9.47 -10.84 13.25
N GLY A 254 9.43 -12.08 13.72
CA GLY A 254 8.22 -12.86 13.96
C GLY A 254 7.69 -13.62 12.74
N SER A 255 6.88 -14.66 13.01
CA SER A 255 6.38 -15.61 12.03
C SER A 255 5.53 -14.99 10.91
N THR A 256 4.66 -14.04 11.22
CA THR A 256 3.80 -13.37 10.21
C THR A 256 4.63 -12.68 9.12
N ARG A 257 5.76 -12.07 9.53
CA ARG A 257 6.65 -11.41 8.58
C ARG A 257 7.48 -12.41 7.79
N ALA A 258 7.96 -13.47 8.45
CA ALA A 258 8.69 -14.55 7.82
C ALA A 258 7.84 -15.27 6.77
N GLU A 259 6.59 -15.61 7.09
CA GLU A 259 5.61 -16.19 6.15
C GLU A 259 5.45 -15.35 4.88
N PHE A 260 5.37 -14.04 5.02
CA PHE A 260 5.27 -13.15 3.87
C PHE A 260 6.56 -13.12 3.03
N PHE A 261 7.73 -13.08 3.66
CA PHE A 261 9.01 -13.13 2.94
C PHE A 261 9.23 -14.50 2.28
N GLU A 262 8.83 -15.59 2.92
CA GLU A 262 8.83 -16.92 2.30
C GLU A 262 7.95 -16.95 1.03
N TYR A 263 6.77 -16.33 1.09
CA TYR A 263 5.91 -16.19 -0.08
C TYR A 263 6.56 -15.37 -1.20
N LEU A 264 7.34 -14.34 -0.89
CA LEU A 264 8.09 -13.58 -1.90
C LEU A 264 9.13 -14.43 -2.64
N THR A 265 9.62 -15.52 -2.03
CA THR A 265 10.60 -16.42 -2.66
C THR A 265 10.00 -17.40 -3.66
N ASN A 266 8.68 -17.50 -3.77
CA ASN A 266 8.02 -18.42 -4.71
C ASN A 266 8.10 -18.01 -6.19
N GLY A 267 8.71 -16.85 -6.49
CA GLY A 267 8.89 -16.33 -7.85
C GLY A 267 7.67 -15.62 -8.44
N PHE A 268 6.54 -15.58 -7.76
CA PHE A 268 5.34 -14.93 -8.28
C PHE A 268 5.52 -13.43 -8.47
N TYR A 269 6.26 -12.78 -7.58
CA TYR A 269 6.54 -11.35 -7.60
C TYR A 269 7.68 -10.93 -8.54
N THR A 270 8.31 -11.89 -9.22
CA THR A 270 9.42 -11.62 -10.15
C THR A 270 8.95 -10.92 -11.43
N ARG A 271 7.71 -11.13 -11.86
CA ARG A 271 7.22 -10.57 -13.11
C ARG A 271 6.98 -9.06 -13.02
N ALA A 272 7.33 -8.32 -14.07
CA ALA A 272 6.87 -6.96 -14.30
C ALA A 272 5.60 -6.99 -15.17
N SER A 273 4.59 -6.17 -14.79
CA SER A 273 3.34 -6.00 -15.55
C SER A 273 3.42 -4.78 -16.46
N PRO A 274 2.79 -4.81 -17.65
CA PRO A 274 2.64 -3.64 -18.50
C PRO A 274 1.51 -2.69 -18.05
N ASP A 275 0.72 -3.05 -17.03
CA ASP A 275 -0.51 -2.34 -16.67
C ASP A 275 -0.28 -0.89 -16.29
N PHE A 276 0.78 -0.60 -15.53
CA PHE A 276 1.12 0.78 -15.20
C PHE A 276 1.40 1.61 -16.45
N TYR A 277 2.21 1.08 -17.38
CA TYR A 277 2.48 1.74 -18.66
C TYR A 277 1.21 1.94 -19.49
N ASN A 278 0.34 0.94 -19.53
CA ASN A 278 -0.92 1.02 -20.27
C ASN A 278 -1.89 2.06 -19.69
N LEU A 279 -1.82 2.29 -18.37
CA LEU A 279 -2.63 3.31 -17.70
C LEU A 279 -2.05 4.72 -17.88
N THR A 280 -0.74 4.89 -17.73
CA THR A 280 -0.09 6.20 -17.56
C THR A 280 0.65 6.69 -18.82
N GLY A 281 0.99 5.78 -19.73
CA GLY A 281 1.76 6.08 -20.95
C GLY A 281 3.28 6.17 -20.74
N HIS A 282 3.77 5.94 -19.54
CA HIS A 282 5.22 5.93 -19.23
C HIS A 282 5.61 4.76 -18.33
N LYS A 283 6.91 4.52 -18.19
CA LYS A 283 7.43 3.43 -17.35
C LYS A 283 7.24 3.71 -15.85
N PRO A 284 7.04 2.66 -15.04
CA PRO A 284 7.06 2.79 -13.59
C PRO A 284 8.40 3.37 -13.09
N THR A 285 8.36 3.97 -11.92
CA THR A 285 9.52 4.54 -11.23
C THR A 285 10.57 3.45 -10.93
N SER A 286 11.84 3.69 -11.29
CA SER A 286 12.95 2.80 -10.89
C SER A 286 13.24 2.96 -9.39
N TYR A 287 13.94 1.96 -8.78
CA TYR A 287 14.28 2.05 -7.36
C TYR A 287 15.18 3.27 -7.07
N PHE A 288 16.15 3.54 -7.95
CA PHE A 288 17.01 4.72 -7.83
C PHE A 288 16.21 6.04 -7.94
N ASP A 289 15.31 6.16 -8.93
CA ASP A 289 14.48 7.37 -9.08
C ASP A 289 13.51 7.52 -7.89
N TYR A 290 12.98 6.42 -7.36
CA TYR A 290 12.17 6.46 -6.14
C TYR A 290 12.94 7.07 -4.96
N LEU A 291 14.22 6.69 -4.79
CA LEU A 291 15.06 7.19 -3.70
C LEU A 291 15.40 8.68 -3.84
N THR A 292 15.58 9.17 -5.06
CA THR A 292 16.23 10.47 -5.33
C THR A 292 15.33 11.58 -5.85
N THR A 293 14.14 11.22 -6.37
CA THR A 293 13.19 12.21 -6.90
C THR A 293 11.99 12.38 -5.97
N GLN A 294 11.49 13.61 -5.87
CA GLN A 294 10.29 13.90 -5.09
C GLN A 294 9.02 13.41 -5.81
N GLY A 295 8.09 12.84 -5.03
CA GLY A 295 6.73 12.60 -5.47
C GLY A 295 5.86 13.86 -5.43
N ALA A 296 4.57 13.73 -5.76
CA ALA A 296 3.61 14.84 -5.70
C ALA A 296 3.39 15.34 -4.25
N SER A 297 3.58 14.50 -3.26
CA SER A 297 3.56 14.87 -1.83
C SER A 297 4.78 15.69 -1.38
N GLY A 298 5.80 15.83 -2.24
CA GLY A 298 7.04 16.56 -1.97
C GLY A 298 8.12 15.77 -1.25
N GLU A 299 7.94 14.45 -1.04
CA GLU A 299 8.89 13.56 -0.36
C GLU A 299 9.64 12.67 -1.37
N THR A 300 10.93 12.43 -1.13
CA THR A 300 11.73 11.40 -1.82
C THR A 300 11.59 10.05 -1.08
N GLY A 301 11.96 8.96 -1.75
CA GLY A 301 11.99 7.65 -1.10
C GLY A 301 12.99 7.57 0.05
N LEU A 302 14.12 8.27 -0.02
CA LEU A 302 15.06 8.38 1.10
C LEU A 302 14.43 9.08 2.30
N GLU A 303 13.71 10.19 2.10
CA GLU A 303 12.99 10.87 3.17
C GLU A 303 11.91 9.98 3.76
N GLU A 304 11.15 9.26 2.94
CA GLU A 304 10.17 8.27 3.41
C GLU A 304 10.79 7.16 4.26
N LEU A 305 11.98 6.67 3.87
CA LEU A 305 12.71 5.65 4.63
C LEU A 305 13.15 6.18 6.00
N TRP A 306 13.64 7.42 6.06
CA TRP A 306 14.12 8.03 7.32
C TRP A 306 13.00 8.47 8.25
N GLN A 307 11.87 8.95 7.74
CA GLN A 307 10.68 9.26 8.53
C GLN A 307 10.03 8.01 9.13
N GLY A 308 10.27 6.84 8.53
CA GLY A 308 9.86 5.52 9.04
C GLY A 308 10.49 5.09 10.36
N ASN A 309 11.40 5.87 10.96
CA ASN A 309 12.03 5.66 12.27
C ASN A 309 11.04 5.63 13.49
N LEU A 310 9.73 5.70 13.21
CA LEU A 310 8.68 5.33 14.16
C LEU A 310 8.78 3.88 14.63
N TRP A 311 9.43 3.00 13.86
CA TRP A 311 9.67 1.61 14.25
C TRP A 311 10.68 1.51 15.41
N LYS A 312 11.76 2.28 15.39
CA LYS A 312 12.73 2.30 16.48
C LYS A 312 12.09 2.79 17.78
N LYS A 313 11.25 3.85 17.69
CA LYS A 313 10.46 4.31 18.86
C LYS A 313 9.48 3.26 19.35
N GLY A 314 8.87 2.47 18.46
CA GLY A 314 7.99 1.36 18.82
C GLY A 314 8.73 0.18 19.46
N GLN A 315 9.91 -0.18 18.95
CA GLN A 315 10.76 -1.22 19.56
C GLN A 315 11.34 -0.80 20.90
N ASP A 316 11.79 0.46 21.02
CA ASP A 316 12.28 1.01 22.28
C ASP A 316 11.15 1.04 23.31
N ALA A 317 9.94 1.46 22.93
CA ALA A 317 8.76 1.43 23.81
C ALA A 317 8.32 -0.01 24.19
N MET A 318 8.47 -1.00 23.30
CA MET A 318 8.22 -2.41 23.61
C MET A 318 9.29 -2.98 24.54
N LYS A 319 10.57 -2.66 24.36
CA LYS A 319 11.63 -3.05 25.28
C LYS A 319 11.43 -2.45 26.67
N ASP A 320 11.14 -1.17 26.73
CA ASP A 320 10.86 -0.48 28.00
C ASP A 320 9.63 -1.06 28.72
N ALA A 321 8.59 -1.46 27.98
CA ALA A 321 7.40 -2.12 28.55
C ALA A 321 7.68 -3.53 29.06
N VAL A 322 8.57 -4.29 28.40
CA VAL A 322 8.99 -5.63 28.85
C VAL A 322 9.90 -5.54 30.11
N GLU A 323 10.83 -4.58 30.15
CA GLU A 323 11.70 -4.37 31.30
C GLU A 323 10.94 -3.85 32.54
N THR A 324 9.90 -3.00 32.34
CA THR A 324 9.03 -2.53 33.43
C THR A 324 8.03 -3.58 33.90
N SER A 325 7.70 -4.59 33.13
CA SER A 325 6.84 -5.70 33.56
C SER A 325 7.61 -6.85 34.26
N ALA A 326 8.93 -6.83 34.20
CA ALA A 326 9.82 -7.82 34.83
C ALA A 326 10.45 -7.33 36.15
N SER A 327 10.17 -6.11 36.57
CA SER A 327 10.53 -5.49 37.87
C SER A 327 9.32 -5.41 38.81
#